data_db05a66cfc1eda69ccbcf88641895686
#
_entry.id   db05a66cfc1eda69ccbcf88641895686
#
_cell.length_a   1.000
_cell.length_b   1.000
_cell.length_c   1.000
_cell.angle_alpha   90.00
_cell.angle_beta   90.00
_cell.angle_gamma   90.00
#
_symmetry.space_group_name_H-M   'P 1'
#
loop_
_entity.id
_entity.type
_entity.pdbx_description
1 polymer ?
#
loop_
_entity_poly.entity_id
_entity_poly.type
_entity_poly.pdbx_seq_one_letter_code
_entity_poly.pdbx_strand_id
1 'polypeptide(L)'
;RAYDAKVEESARAAEAAQHLLAAAEITGDEELRRKGEEKLAEVDPELARGLAEWDSMLENYSGEEFSYEVRGREVRAPLNHVTLSGTKVPKVATPKMTSWGDRVRWLGQENLPGYFPYTAGIYPLKRTAEDPTRMFAGEGPPEQTNRRFHYLAYGMPAKRLSTAFDSVTLYGQDPAERPDIYGKVGNSGVSVATVDDAKKLYSGFDLCDPQTSVSMTINGPAPTILAFFLNAAIDQQCEKYIREHGLVKEVEAKI
;
A
#
# COMPACT_ATOMS: atom_id res chain seq x y z
N ARG A 1 -12.53 3.58 -24.48
CA ARG A 1 -13.39 3.20 -25.64
C ARG A 1 -13.06 1.82 -26.20
N ALA A 2 -11.80 1.47 -26.54
CA ALA A 2 -11.46 0.14 -27.05
C ALA A 2 -11.67 -0.96 -26.00
N TYR A 3 -11.27 -0.70 -24.75
CA TYR A 3 -11.49 -1.61 -23.65
C TYR A 3 -12.99 -1.82 -23.36
N ASP A 4 -13.77 -0.76 -23.28
CA ASP A 4 -15.23 -0.85 -23.04
C ASP A 4 -15.93 -1.64 -24.13
N ALA A 5 -15.54 -1.46 -25.39
CA ALA A 5 -16.07 -2.22 -26.51
C ALA A 5 -15.76 -3.73 -26.38
N LYS A 6 -14.54 -4.06 -25.94
CA LYS A 6 -14.11 -5.45 -25.68
C LYS A 6 -14.90 -6.09 -24.52
N VAL A 7 -15.13 -5.34 -23.44
CA VAL A 7 -15.96 -5.81 -22.33
C VAL A 7 -17.39 -6.07 -22.79
N GLU A 8 -17.97 -5.17 -23.59
CA GLU A 8 -19.34 -5.30 -24.08
C GLU A 8 -19.51 -6.45 -25.05
N GLU A 9 -18.51 -6.72 -25.90
CA GLU A 9 -18.48 -7.88 -26.79
C GLU A 9 -18.42 -9.19 -26.00
N SER A 10 -17.51 -9.26 -24.99
CA SER A 10 -17.41 -10.40 -24.08
C SER A 10 -18.69 -10.63 -23.30
N ALA A 11 -19.36 -9.56 -22.84
CA ALA A 11 -20.61 -9.65 -22.10
C ALA A 11 -21.74 -10.26 -22.95
N ARG A 12 -21.87 -9.85 -24.24
CA ARG A 12 -22.84 -10.42 -25.16
C ARG A 12 -22.55 -11.90 -25.47
N ALA A 13 -21.27 -12.24 -25.61
CA ALA A 13 -20.88 -13.64 -25.85
C ALA A 13 -21.21 -14.52 -24.62
N ALA A 14 -20.92 -14.04 -23.39
CA ALA A 14 -21.24 -14.74 -22.17
C ALA A 14 -22.76 -14.93 -21.97
N GLU A 15 -23.55 -13.90 -22.24
CA GLU A 15 -25.01 -13.98 -22.15
C GLU A 15 -25.60 -14.99 -23.16
N ALA A 16 -25.12 -14.96 -24.39
CA ALA A 16 -25.51 -15.93 -25.42
C ALA A 16 -25.09 -17.35 -25.01
N ALA A 17 -23.89 -17.55 -24.49
CA ALA A 17 -23.42 -18.83 -23.98
C ALA A 17 -24.32 -19.36 -22.85
N GLN A 18 -24.69 -18.53 -21.88
CA GLN A 18 -25.58 -18.92 -20.79
C GLN A 18 -26.92 -19.44 -21.31
N HIS A 19 -27.53 -18.74 -22.24
CA HIS A 19 -28.82 -19.14 -22.79
C HIS A 19 -28.74 -20.45 -23.60
N LEU A 20 -27.70 -20.63 -24.39
CA LEU A 20 -27.50 -21.85 -25.17
C LEU A 20 -27.24 -23.07 -24.29
N LEU A 21 -26.38 -22.92 -23.28
CA LEU A 21 -26.07 -23.97 -22.34
C LEU A 21 -27.28 -24.34 -21.45
N ALA A 22 -28.05 -23.36 -21.00
CA ALA A 22 -29.29 -23.63 -20.25
C ALA A 22 -30.34 -24.35 -21.13
N ALA A 23 -30.47 -23.98 -22.43
CA ALA A 23 -31.36 -24.68 -23.37
C ALA A 23 -30.88 -26.12 -23.63
N ALA A 24 -29.57 -26.33 -23.79
CA ALA A 24 -28.97 -27.65 -23.97
C ALA A 24 -29.18 -28.57 -22.73
N GLU A 25 -29.12 -28.02 -21.55
CA GLU A 25 -29.38 -28.76 -20.29
C GLU A 25 -30.84 -29.25 -20.21
N ILE A 26 -31.79 -28.43 -20.65
CA ILE A 26 -33.21 -28.77 -20.65
C ILE A 26 -33.55 -29.77 -21.74
N THR A 27 -32.98 -29.61 -22.94
CA THR A 27 -33.36 -30.40 -24.16
C THR A 27 -32.48 -31.64 -24.36
N GLY A 28 -31.29 -31.69 -23.75
CA GLY A 28 -30.27 -32.71 -24.03
C GLY A 28 -29.59 -32.54 -25.39
N ASP A 29 -29.72 -31.38 -26.06
CA ASP A 29 -29.19 -31.11 -27.38
C ASP A 29 -27.69 -30.79 -27.35
N GLU A 30 -26.88 -31.71 -27.85
CA GLU A 30 -25.41 -31.58 -27.90
C GLU A 30 -24.94 -30.47 -28.88
N GLU A 31 -25.74 -30.14 -29.90
CA GLU A 31 -25.39 -29.06 -30.82
C GLU A 31 -25.54 -27.71 -30.15
N LEU A 32 -26.57 -27.51 -29.33
CA LEU A 32 -26.74 -26.31 -28.51
C LEU A 32 -25.61 -26.16 -27.46
N ARG A 33 -25.19 -27.28 -26.85
CA ARG A 33 -24.07 -27.31 -25.90
C ARG A 33 -22.79 -26.84 -26.60
N ARG A 34 -22.45 -27.43 -27.75
CA ARG A 34 -21.24 -27.04 -28.49
C ARG A 34 -21.25 -25.57 -28.90
N LYS A 35 -22.39 -25.05 -29.37
CA LYS A 35 -22.53 -23.63 -29.70
C LYS A 35 -22.40 -22.73 -28.48
N GLY A 36 -22.88 -23.16 -27.32
CA GLY A 36 -22.72 -22.44 -26.06
C GLY A 36 -21.26 -22.36 -25.61
N GLU A 37 -20.52 -23.46 -25.72
CA GLU A 37 -19.09 -23.52 -25.42
C GLU A 37 -18.25 -22.68 -26.40
N GLU A 38 -18.59 -22.69 -27.70
CA GLU A 38 -17.99 -21.82 -28.71
C GLU A 38 -18.19 -20.32 -28.34
N LYS A 39 -19.40 -19.94 -27.91
CA LYS A 39 -19.67 -18.58 -27.46
C LYS A 39 -18.94 -18.21 -26.20
N LEU A 40 -18.79 -19.13 -25.26
CA LEU A 40 -17.99 -18.89 -24.04
C LEU A 40 -16.51 -18.68 -24.38
N ALA A 41 -15.98 -19.36 -25.38
CA ALA A 41 -14.61 -19.19 -25.85
C ALA A 41 -14.34 -17.83 -26.54
N GLU A 42 -15.38 -17.11 -26.97
CA GLU A 42 -15.25 -15.72 -27.47
C GLU A 42 -15.06 -14.68 -26.37
N VAL A 43 -15.34 -15.04 -25.10
CA VAL A 43 -15.15 -14.14 -23.93
C VAL A 43 -13.67 -13.93 -23.69
N ASP A 44 -13.29 -12.69 -23.34
CA ASP A 44 -11.91 -12.39 -22.95
C ASP A 44 -11.43 -13.36 -21.85
N PRO A 45 -10.23 -13.94 -21.95
CA PRO A 45 -9.75 -14.96 -21.02
C PRO A 45 -9.72 -14.54 -19.55
N GLU A 46 -9.43 -13.26 -19.24
CA GLU A 46 -9.44 -12.76 -17.86
C GLU A 46 -10.87 -12.65 -17.32
N LEU A 47 -11.79 -12.15 -18.15
CA LEU A 47 -13.21 -12.06 -17.80
C LEU A 47 -13.86 -13.44 -17.69
N ALA A 48 -13.50 -14.38 -18.56
CA ALA A 48 -13.98 -15.77 -18.51
C ALA A 48 -13.53 -16.47 -17.21
N ARG A 49 -12.28 -16.26 -16.79
CA ARG A 49 -11.77 -16.76 -15.52
C ARG A 49 -12.55 -16.17 -14.35
N GLY A 50 -12.74 -14.84 -14.32
CA GLY A 50 -13.53 -14.18 -13.28
C GLY A 50 -14.98 -14.66 -13.24
N LEU A 51 -15.56 -14.97 -14.40
CA LEU A 51 -16.91 -15.54 -14.49
C LEU A 51 -16.96 -16.97 -13.91
N ALA A 52 -15.95 -17.81 -14.18
CA ALA A 52 -15.86 -19.16 -13.64
C ALA A 52 -15.62 -19.17 -12.12
N GLU A 53 -14.86 -18.20 -11.61
CA GLU A 53 -14.54 -18.06 -10.19
C GLU A 53 -15.55 -17.18 -9.42
N TRP A 54 -16.65 -16.76 -10.08
CA TRP A 54 -17.59 -15.77 -9.54
C TRP A 54 -18.07 -16.05 -8.13
N ASP A 55 -18.57 -17.25 -7.89
CA ASP A 55 -19.18 -17.60 -6.60
C ASP A 55 -18.12 -17.69 -5.50
N SER A 56 -16.95 -18.26 -5.78
CA SER A 56 -15.83 -18.33 -4.83
C SER A 56 -15.26 -16.94 -4.52
N MET A 57 -15.17 -16.05 -5.51
CA MET A 57 -14.77 -14.66 -5.28
C MET A 57 -15.73 -13.94 -4.34
N LEU A 58 -17.05 -14.07 -4.54
CA LEU A 58 -18.03 -13.43 -3.66
C LEU A 58 -18.05 -14.02 -2.26
N GLU A 59 -17.82 -15.33 -2.13
CA GLU A 59 -17.75 -16.01 -0.84
C GLU A 59 -16.63 -15.44 0.03
N ASN A 60 -15.48 -15.11 -0.54
CA ASN A 60 -14.36 -14.48 0.16
C ASN A 60 -14.72 -13.14 0.82
N TYR A 61 -15.76 -12.45 0.35
CA TYR A 61 -16.22 -11.17 0.89
C TYR A 61 -17.49 -11.31 1.76
N SER A 62 -18.03 -12.51 1.97
CA SER A 62 -19.22 -12.75 2.77
C SER A 62 -18.96 -12.95 4.27
N GLY A 63 -17.70 -13.17 4.64
CA GLY A 63 -17.26 -13.43 6.02
C GLY A 63 -17.17 -12.19 6.91
N GLU A 64 -16.59 -12.40 8.10
CA GLU A 64 -16.30 -11.30 9.05
C GLU A 64 -14.95 -10.63 8.72
N GLU A 65 -13.99 -11.39 8.21
CA GLU A 65 -12.63 -10.95 7.90
C GLU A 65 -12.20 -11.41 6.50
N PHE A 66 -11.43 -10.58 5.85
CA PHE A 66 -10.72 -10.89 4.62
C PHE A 66 -9.24 -11.08 4.93
N SER A 67 -8.67 -12.20 4.51
CA SER A 67 -7.23 -12.44 4.67
C SER A 67 -6.52 -12.40 3.32
N TYR A 68 -5.35 -11.79 3.30
CA TYR A 68 -4.47 -11.75 2.13
C TYR A 68 -3.01 -11.76 2.56
N GLU A 69 -2.15 -12.23 1.69
CA GLU A 69 -0.73 -12.33 1.95
C GLU A 69 0.05 -11.15 1.36
N VAL A 70 0.92 -10.54 2.17
CA VAL A 70 1.85 -9.50 1.75
C VAL A 70 3.26 -9.86 2.20
N ARG A 71 4.15 -10.11 1.26
CA ARG A 71 5.56 -10.45 1.52
C ARG A 71 5.73 -11.59 2.53
N GLY A 72 4.95 -12.67 2.39
CA GLY A 72 5.00 -13.84 3.27
C GLY A 72 4.34 -13.64 4.63
N ARG A 73 3.57 -12.56 4.83
CA ARG A 73 2.80 -12.32 6.05
C ARG A 73 1.32 -12.25 5.73
N GLU A 74 0.52 -13.01 6.47
CA GLU A 74 -0.93 -12.93 6.40
C GLU A 74 -1.40 -11.60 7.03
N VAL A 75 -2.22 -10.87 6.28
CA VAL A 75 -2.88 -9.65 6.75
C VAL A 75 -4.37 -9.94 6.80
N ARG A 76 -4.99 -9.70 7.96
CA ARG A 76 -6.44 -9.82 8.16
C ARG A 76 -7.06 -8.45 8.27
N ALA A 77 -8.14 -8.23 7.56
CA ALA A 77 -8.88 -6.98 7.58
C ALA A 77 -10.38 -7.27 7.80
N PRO A 78 -11.06 -6.57 8.74
CA PRO A 78 -12.48 -6.76 8.94
C PRO A 78 -13.26 -6.32 7.70
N LEU A 79 -14.20 -7.15 7.26
CA LEU A 79 -15.07 -6.88 6.11
C LEU A 79 -16.27 -5.98 6.44
N ASN A 80 -16.56 -5.80 7.72
CA ASN A 80 -17.69 -5.01 8.16
C ASN A 80 -17.25 -3.76 8.94
N HIS A 81 -18.04 -2.72 8.83
CA HIS A 81 -18.00 -1.55 9.70
C HIS A 81 -19.23 -1.57 10.61
N VAL A 82 -19.02 -1.34 11.90
CA VAL A 82 -20.13 -1.25 12.85
C VAL A 82 -20.47 0.21 13.08
N THR A 83 -21.72 0.58 12.81
CA THR A 83 -22.23 1.93 13.05
C THR A 83 -22.39 2.21 14.55
N LEU A 84 -22.62 3.48 14.93
CA LEU A 84 -22.90 3.85 16.32
C LEU A 84 -24.18 3.17 16.86
N SER A 85 -25.12 2.80 15.99
CA SER A 85 -26.34 2.04 16.35
C SER A 85 -26.13 0.53 16.45
N GLY A 86 -24.90 0.03 16.23
CA GLY A 86 -24.59 -1.39 16.26
C GLY A 86 -24.88 -2.14 14.95
N THR A 87 -25.28 -1.45 13.89
CA THR A 87 -25.56 -2.09 12.60
C THR A 87 -24.27 -2.43 11.88
N LYS A 88 -24.11 -3.67 11.44
CA LYS A 88 -22.99 -4.11 10.59
C LYS A 88 -23.24 -3.68 9.14
N VAL A 89 -22.31 -2.92 8.58
CA VAL A 89 -22.34 -2.47 7.19
C VAL A 89 -21.13 -3.06 6.46
N PRO A 90 -21.33 -3.84 5.38
CA PRO A 90 -20.24 -4.38 4.60
C PRO A 90 -19.37 -3.27 3.98
N LYS A 91 -18.05 -3.43 4.04
CA LYS A 91 -17.09 -2.51 3.39
C LYS A 91 -17.03 -2.70 1.87
N VAL A 92 -17.44 -3.87 1.39
CA VAL A 92 -17.49 -4.22 -0.03
C VAL A 92 -18.92 -4.62 -0.36
N ALA A 93 -19.52 -3.94 -1.33
CA ALA A 93 -20.81 -4.33 -1.87
C ALA A 93 -20.64 -5.43 -2.89
N THR A 94 -21.09 -6.64 -2.57
CA THR A 94 -21.07 -7.76 -3.51
C THR A 94 -22.33 -7.72 -4.40
N PRO A 95 -22.19 -7.83 -5.72
CA PRO A 95 -23.33 -7.76 -6.63
C PRO A 95 -24.17 -9.03 -6.56
N LYS A 96 -25.49 -8.87 -6.78
CA LYS A 96 -26.46 -9.96 -6.87
C LYS A 96 -26.93 -10.14 -8.32
N MET A 97 -26.03 -10.56 -9.20
CA MET A 97 -26.29 -10.72 -10.63
C MET A 97 -26.45 -12.19 -11.00
N THR A 98 -27.44 -12.51 -11.82
CA THR A 98 -27.71 -13.86 -12.33
C THR A 98 -27.28 -14.03 -13.79
N SER A 99 -27.36 -12.97 -14.59
CA SER A 99 -26.93 -12.98 -15.99
C SER A 99 -25.40 -13.00 -16.10
N TRP A 100 -24.87 -13.88 -16.92
CA TRP A 100 -23.43 -13.92 -17.21
C TRP A 100 -22.96 -12.65 -17.92
N GLY A 101 -23.79 -12.06 -18.76
CA GLY A 101 -23.48 -10.79 -19.42
C GLY A 101 -23.28 -9.66 -18.41
N ASP A 102 -24.15 -9.55 -17.41
CA ASP A 102 -24.03 -8.54 -16.36
C ASP A 102 -22.84 -8.81 -15.45
N ARG A 103 -22.54 -10.07 -15.11
CA ARG A 103 -21.34 -10.44 -14.35
C ARG A 103 -20.07 -10.02 -15.08
N VAL A 104 -19.99 -10.26 -16.39
CA VAL A 104 -18.84 -9.88 -17.23
C VAL A 104 -18.70 -8.35 -17.32
N ARG A 105 -19.81 -7.61 -17.50
CA ARG A 105 -19.78 -6.13 -17.46
C ARG A 105 -19.26 -5.63 -16.14
N TRP A 106 -19.76 -6.17 -15.05
CA TRP A 106 -19.33 -5.76 -13.70
C TRP A 106 -17.84 -6.08 -13.46
N LEU A 107 -17.38 -7.29 -13.83
CA LEU A 107 -15.95 -7.66 -13.75
C LEU A 107 -15.05 -6.72 -14.56
N GLY A 108 -15.51 -6.29 -15.75
CA GLY A 108 -14.74 -5.42 -16.62
C GLY A 108 -14.86 -3.92 -16.32
N GLN A 109 -15.84 -3.48 -15.55
CA GLN A 109 -16.11 -2.04 -15.32
C GLN A 109 -16.03 -1.59 -13.87
N GLU A 110 -16.29 -2.50 -12.91
CA GLU A 110 -16.33 -2.16 -11.49
C GLU A 110 -15.35 -3.01 -10.65
N ASN A 111 -15.54 -4.32 -10.66
CA ASN A 111 -14.74 -5.35 -10.02
C ASN A 111 -14.60 -5.21 -8.48
N LEU A 112 -13.87 -6.16 -7.86
CA LEU A 112 -13.58 -6.22 -6.42
C LEU A 112 -12.28 -5.48 -6.05
N PRO A 113 -12.10 -5.10 -4.77
CA PRO A 113 -10.85 -4.49 -4.30
C PRO A 113 -9.63 -5.38 -4.61
N GLY A 114 -8.61 -4.82 -5.26
CA GLY A 114 -7.40 -5.55 -5.65
C GLY A 114 -7.44 -6.13 -7.07
N TYR A 115 -8.57 -6.07 -7.75
CA TYR A 115 -8.72 -6.46 -9.15
C TYR A 115 -8.95 -5.25 -10.05
N PHE A 116 -8.44 -5.31 -11.29
CA PHE A 116 -8.67 -4.24 -12.26
C PHE A 116 -10.01 -4.46 -13.00
N PRO A 117 -10.79 -3.40 -13.25
CA PRO A 117 -10.69 -2.02 -12.80
C PRO A 117 -11.50 -1.81 -11.50
N TYR A 118 -10.88 -1.64 -10.35
CA TYR A 118 -11.65 -1.33 -9.15
C TYR A 118 -12.08 0.14 -9.16
N THR A 119 -13.39 0.39 -9.28
CA THR A 119 -13.94 1.75 -9.45
C THR A 119 -14.76 2.26 -8.25
N ALA A 120 -15.02 1.44 -7.25
CA ALA A 120 -15.81 1.82 -6.07
C ALA A 120 -15.12 2.81 -5.10
N GLY A 121 -13.96 3.36 -5.46
CA GLY A 121 -13.28 4.40 -4.72
C GLY A 121 -12.05 3.93 -3.93
N ILE A 122 -11.93 4.30 -2.66
CA ILE A 122 -10.75 4.00 -1.85
C ILE A 122 -10.73 2.50 -1.49
N TYR A 123 -9.56 1.87 -1.60
CA TYR A 123 -9.36 0.48 -1.18
C TYR A 123 -9.79 0.28 0.29
N PRO A 124 -10.82 -0.54 0.56
CA PRO A 124 -11.48 -0.60 1.86
C PRO A 124 -10.79 -1.53 2.87
N LEU A 125 -9.88 -2.41 2.40
CA LEU A 125 -9.26 -3.48 3.19
C LEU A 125 -7.87 -3.08 3.67
N LYS A 126 -7.71 -1.86 4.15
CA LYS A 126 -6.47 -1.35 4.75
C LYS A 126 -6.22 -2.01 6.09
N ARG A 127 -4.95 -2.11 6.46
CA ARG A 127 -4.55 -2.51 7.82
C ARG A 127 -5.21 -1.57 8.83
N THR A 128 -5.92 -2.11 9.80
CA THR A 128 -6.62 -1.33 10.82
C THR A 128 -5.69 -0.65 11.81
N ALA A 129 -4.44 -1.14 11.92
CA ALA A 129 -3.41 -0.59 12.79
C ALA A 129 -2.56 0.51 12.14
N GLU A 130 -2.79 0.84 10.88
CA GLU A 130 -2.06 1.91 10.19
C GLU A 130 -2.83 3.22 10.23
N ASP A 131 -2.31 4.20 10.97
CA ASP A 131 -2.77 5.57 10.82
C ASP A 131 -2.32 6.09 9.44
N PRO A 132 -3.23 6.59 8.60
CA PRO A 132 -2.88 7.17 7.30
C PRO A 132 -2.13 8.51 7.42
N THR A 133 -2.09 9.10 8.61
CA THR A 133 -1.50 10.42 8.84
C THR A 133 0.02 10.36 8.72
N ARG A 134 0.55 11.14 7.78
CA ARG A 134 1.99 11.33 7.61
C ARG A 134 2.41 12.62 8.30
N MET A 135 3.40 12.51 9.16
CA MET A 135 3.99 13.67 9.84
C MET A 135 5.04 14.29 8.95
N PHE A 136 4.90 15.58 8.67
CA PHE A 136 5.86 16.35 7.89
C PHE A 136 6.54 17.38 8.79
N ALA A 137 7.85 17.30 8.89
CA ALA A 137 8.64 18.25 9.67
C ALA A 137 10.03 18.45 9.06
N GLY A 138 10.60 19.59 9.32
CA GLY A 138 11.96 19.95 8.96
C GLY A 138 12.22 21.39 9.33
N GLU A 139 13.00 21.59 10.39
CA GLU A 139 13.43 22.90 10.87
C GLU A 139 14.69 22.79 11.73
N GLY A 140 15.58 23.75 11.60
CA GLY A 140 16.74 23.90 12.46
C GLY A 140 17.72 22.72 12.38
N PRO A 141 18.41 22.43 13.50
CA PRO A 141 19.29 21.28 13.60
C PRO A 141 18.49 19.97 13.71
N PRO A 142 19.13 18.81 13.47
CA PRO A 142 18.51 17.50 13.52
C PRO A 142 17.75 17.21 14.82
N GLU A 143 18.29 17.62 15.95
CA GLU A 143 17.71 17.38 17.29
C GLU A 143 16.39 18.12 17.49
N GLN A 144 16.22 19.29 16.87
CA GLN A 144 14.97 20.04 16.93
C GLN A 144 13.86 19.34 16.12
N THR A 145 14.18 18.93 14.92
CA THR A 145 13.24 18.17 14.07
C THR A 145 12.93 16.80 14.67
N ASN A 146 13.92 16.12 15.26
CA ASN A 146 13.70 14.86 15.99
C ASN A 146 12.68 15.01 17.12
N ARG A 147 12.83 16.04 17.97
CA ARG A 147 11.86 16.33 19.05
C ARG A 147 10.46 16.56 18.51
N ARG A 148 10.35 17.25 17.38
CA ARG A 148 9.06 17.48 16.73
C ARG A 148 8.46 16.19 16.20
N PHE A 149 9.23 15.30 15.59
CA PHE A 149 8.77 13.98 15.19
C PHE A 149 8.26 13.15 16.36
N HIS A 150 8.98 13.12 17.47
CA HIS A 150 8.54 12.42 18.68
C HIS A 150 7.24 13.00 19.25
N TYR A 151 7.11 14.33 19.29
CA TYR A 151 5.90 14.98 19.73
C TYR A 151 4.69 14.63 18.85
N LEU A 152 4.85 14.71 17.53
CA LEU A 152 3.79 14.39 16.58
C LEU A 152 3.46 12.89 16.53
N ALA A 153 4.43 12.02 16.77
CA ALA A 153 4.28 10.56 16.75
C ALA A 153 3.74 9.99 18.06
N TYR A 154 3.61 10.81 19.10
CA TYR A 154 3.21 10.34 20.42
C TYR A 154 1.85 9.64 20.38
N GLY A 155 1.80 8.41 20.90
CA GLY A 155 0.59 7.59 20.94
C GLY A 155 0.14 6.98 19.60
N MET A 156 0.85 7.24 18.49
CA MET A 156 0.51 6.65 17.19
C MET A 156 1.10 5.25 17.03
N PRO A 157 0.35 4.26 16.53
CA PRO A 157 0.86 2.92 16.30
C PRO A 157 1.89 2.87 15.16
N ALA A 158 1.67 3.62 14.08
CA ALA A 158 2.59 3.72 12.95
C ALA A 158 3.30 5.07 12.92
N LYS A 159 4.61 5.06 12.62
CA LYS A 159 5.46 6.24 12.52
C LYS A 159 5.73 6.54 11.04
N ARG A 160 5.15 7.61 10.50
CA ARG A 160 5.28 8.00 9.09
C ARG A 160 5.96 9.36 9.00
N LEU A 161 7.30 9.33 9.05
CA LEU A 161 8.14 10.52 9.12
C LEU A 161 8.42 11.06 7.70
N SER A 162 7.91 12.24 7.37
CA SER A 162 8.28 12.97 6.16
C SER A 162 9.23 14.09 6.52
N THR A 163 10.43 14.05 5.97
CA THR A 163 11.48 15.02 6.27
C THR A 163 11.59 16.06 5.18
N ALA A 164 11.48 17.33 5.55
CA ALA A 164 11.87 18.48 4.72
C ALA A 164 13.30 18.89 5.06
N PHE A 165 14.17 18.91 4.07
CA PHE A 165 15.54 19.42 4.21
C PHE A 165 15.60 20.90 3.83
N ASP A 166 16.51 21.63 4.45
CA ASP A 166 16.78 23.02 4.08
C ASP A 166 17.43 23.14 2.69
N SER A 167 17.48 24.35 2.15
CA SER A 167 18.05 24.55 0.82
C SER A 167 19.53 24.22 0.73
N VAL A 168 20.26 24.32 1.83
CA VAL A 168 21.69 24.00 1.89
C VAL A 168 21.90 22.51 1.70
N THR A 169 21.16 21.69 2.45
CA THR A 169 21.14 20.24 2.30
C THR A 169 20.60 19.81 0.92
N LEU A 170 19.53 20.46 0.42
CA LEU A 170 18.93 20.14 -0.88
C LEU A 170 19.88 20.32 -2.06
N TYR A 171 20.84 21.24 -1.95
CA TYR A 171 21.85 21.50 -2.97
C TYR A 171 23.21 20.83 -2.68
N GLY A 172 23.32 20.02 -1.65
CA GLY A 172 24.52 19.29 -1.29
C GLY A 172 25.66 20.22 -0.83
N GLN A 173 25.32 21.31 -0.16
CA GLN A 173 26.27 22.26 0.39
C GLN A 173 26.44 22.01 1.90
N ASP A 174 27.64 22.29 2.40
CA ASP A 174 27.89 22.27 3.82
C ASP A 174 27.40 23.56 4.47
N PRO A 175 26.85 23.49 5.71
CA PRO A 175 26.49 24.69 6.47
C PRO A 175 27.73 25.52 6.77
N ALA A 176 27.70 26.81 6.48
CA ALA A 176 28.78 27.74 6.69
C ALA A 176 28.27 29.18 6.84
N GLU A 177 29.08 30.04 7.42
CA GLU A 177 28.83 31.47 7.50
C GLU A 177 29.23 32.17 6.19
N ARG A 178 28.52 31.89 5.09
CA ARG A 178 28.74 32.48 3.78
C ARG A 178 27.55 33.34 3.36
N PRO A 179 27.76 34.46 2.63
CA PRO A 179 26.68 35.34 2.24
C PRO A 179 25.59 34.67 1.38
N ASP A 180 25.95 33.70 0.55
CA ASP A 180 25.04 32.98 -0.36
C ASP A 180 24.08 32.03 0.36
N ILE A 181 24.45 31.53 1.56
CA ILE A 181 23.64 30.63 2.37
C ILE A 181 23.23 31.22 3.73
N TYR A 182 23.59 32.48 3.99
CA TYR A 182 23.22 33.16 5.22
C TYR A 182 21.70 33.15 5.43
N GLY A 183 21.28 32.72 6.61
CA GLY A 183 19.86 32.61 6.96
C GLY A 183 19.10 31.45 6.29
N LYS A 184 19.78 30.60 5.50
CA LYS A 184 19.15 29.43 4.86
C LYS A 184 19.38 28.13 5.62
N VAL A 185 20.42 28.05 6.46
CA VAL A 185 20.75 26.86 7.25
C VAL A 185 19.66 26.64 8.30
N GLY A 186 19.00 25.47 8.23
CA GLY A 186 17.89 25.11 9.13
C GLY A 186 16.60 25.90 8.91
N ASN A 187 16.53 26.73 7.87
CA ASN A 187 15.33 27.49 7.52
C ASN A 187 14.47 26.72 6.50
N SER A 188 13.17 26.58 6.78
CA SER A 188 12.21 25.83 5.96
C SER A 188 12.58 24.37 5.70
N GLY A 189 13.40 23.81 6.56
CA GLY A 189 13.86 22.42 6.49
C GLY A 189 14.94 22.15 7.53
N VAL A 190 15.23 20.88 7.78
CA VAL A 190 16.31 20.45 8.66
C VAL A 190 17.65 20.48 7.93
N SER A 191 18.70 20.97 8.60
CA SER A 191 20.06 20.93 8.09
C SER A 191 20.71 19.58 8.44
N VAL A 192 21.15 18.84 7.43
CA VAL A 192 21.83 17.54 7.57
C VAL A 192 23.05 17.53 6.65
N ALA A 193 24.24 17.51 7.24
CA ALA A 193 25.51 17.52 6.50
C ALA A 193 26.35 16.27 6.74
N THR A 194 26.07 15.50 7.78
CA THR A 194 26.83 14.32 8.18
C THR A 194 25.92 13.12 8.48
N VAL A 195 26.56 11.92 8.55
CA VAL A 195 25.88 10.70 9.04
C VAL A 195 25.36 10.88 10.46
N ASP A 196 26.10 11.57 11.31
CA ASP A 196 25.70 11.82 12.71
C ASP A 196 24.46 12.70 12.79
N ASP A 197 24.30 13.64 11.89
CA ASP A 197 23.08 14.44 11.77
C ASP A 197 21.87 13.56 11.43
N ALA A 198 22.02 12.62 10.50
CA ALA A 198 20.97 11.67 10.16
C ALA A 198 20.64 10.73 11.35
N LYS A 199 21.65 10.26 12.09
CA LYS A 199 21.45 9.47 13.32
C LYS A 199 20.67 10.25 14.38
N LYS A 200 21.00 11.52 14.60
CA LYS A 200 20.29 12.40 15.53
C LYS A 200 18.85 12.66 15.08
N LEU A 201 18.65 12.90 13.77
CA LEU A 201 17.36 13.18 13.18
C LEU A 201 16.34 12.06 13.42
N TYR A 202 16.76 10.81 13.31
CA TYR A 202 15.90 9.64 13.45
C TYR A 202 16.11 8.88 14.78
N SER A 203 16.85 9.45 15.72
CA SER A 203 17.08 8.85 17.03
C SER A 203 15.79 8.51 17.75
N GLY A 204 15.74 7.32 18.38
CA GLY A 204 14.57 6.84 19.13
C GLY A 204 13.45 6.24 18.28
N PHE A 205 13.56 6.25 16.95
CA PHE A 205 12.69 5.51 16.04
C PHE A 205 13.40 4.24 15.54
N ASP A 206 12.76 3.08 15.62
CA ASP A 206 13.30 1.87 14.98
C ASP A 206 13.06 1.96 13.47
N LEU A 207 14.14 2.22 12.72
CA LEU A 207 14.08 2.42 11.27
C LEU A 207 13.81 1.11 10.48
N CYS A 208 13.94 -0.03 11.13
CA CYS A 208 13.67 -1.35 10.56
C CYS A 208 12.29 -1.91 10.98
N ASP A 209 11.56 -1.22 11.84
CA ASP A 209 10.20 -1.60 12.20
C ASP A 209 9.27 -1.47 10.96
N PRO A 210 8.47 -2.51 10.62
CA PRO A 210 7.48 -2.43 9.55
C PRO A 210 6.46 -1.30 9.70
N GLN A 211 6.24 -0.80 10.91
CA GLN A 211 5.35 0.33 11.20
C GLN A 211 6.04 1.69 11.08
N THR A 212 7.37 1.72 10.92
CA THR A 212 8.12 2.96 10.68
C THR A 212 8.38 3.14 9.19
N SER A 213 7.98 4.28 8.64
CA SER A 213 8.31 4.65 7.27
C SER A 213 8.85 6.08 7.22
N VAL A 214 9.92 6.25 6.46
CA VAL A 214 10.57 7.55 6.24
C VAL A 214 10.40 7.96 4.79
N SER A 215 10.04 9.20 4.53
CA SER A 215 10.14 9.81 3.22
C SER A 215 10.98 11.09 3.31
N MET A 216 11.79 11.31 2.30
CA MET A 216 12.75 12.41 2.26
C MET A 216 12.54 13.21 1.00
N THR A 217 12.27 14.52 1.14
CA THR A 217 12.21 15.45 0.03
C THR A 217 13.62 15.97 -0.24
N ILE A 218 14.29 15.42 -1.24
CA ILE A 218 15.70 15.72 -1.55
C ILE A 218 15.91 15.84 -3.08
N ASN A 219 16.93 16.56 -3.50
CA ASN A 219 17.28 16.81 -4.90
C ASN A 219 18.59 16.09 -5.30
N GLY A 220 19.57 16.85 -5.81
CA GLY A 220 20.85 16.32 -6.30
C GLY A 220 21.59 15.38 -5.33
N PRO A 221 21.72 15.70 -4.04
CA PRO A 221 22.41 14.85 -3.07
C PRO A 221 21.57 13.66 -2.56
N ALA A 222 20.51 13.27 -3.22
CA ALA A 222 19.66 12.15 -2.82
C ALA A 222 20.45 10.85 -2.53
N PRO A 223 21.45 10.43 -3.34
CA PRO A 223 22.26 9.25 -3.04
C PRO A 223 23.04 9.37 -1.72
N THR A 224 23.57 10.56 -1.42
CA THR A 224 24.32 10.83 -0.18
C THR A 224 23.40 10.76 1.05
N ILE A 225 22.25 11.42 0.98
CA ILE A 225 21.27 11.39 2.09
C ILE A 225 20.70 9.99 2.29
N LEU A 226 20.47 9.24 1.22
CA LEU A 226 20.09 7.84 1.32
C LEU A 226 21.18 7.00 1.99
N ALA A 227 22.45 7.23 1.65
CA ALA A 227 23.57 6.55 2.31
C ALA A 227 23.65 6.88 3.79
N PHE A 228 23.44 8.14 4.18
CA PHE A 228 23.35 8.53 5.60
C PHE A 228 22.22 7.82 6.33
N PHE A 229 21.05 7.75 5.72
CA PHE A 229 19.90 7.04 6.27
C PHE A 229 20.16 5.54 6.45
N LEU A 230 20.73 4.87 5.43
CA LEU A 230 21.06 3.46 5.51
C LEU A 230 22.12 3.18 6.59
N ASN A 231 23.15 4.03 6.71
CA ASN A 231 24.12 3.93 7.79
C ASN A 231 23.47 4.09 9.17
N ALA A 232 22.60 5.08 9.33
CA ALA A 232 21.87 5.27 10.58
C ALA A 232 21.04 4.03 10.96
N ALA A 233 20.35 3.42 9.99
CA ALA A 233 19.57 2.20 10.21
C ALA A 233 20.44 0.98 10.56
N ILE A 234 21.58 0.81 9.86
CA ILE A 234 22.54 -0.27 10.12
C ILE A 234 23.11 -0.13 11.53
N ASP A 235 23.58 1.05 11.89
CA ASP A 235 24.17 1.29 13.22
C ASP A 235 23.15 1.05 14.34
N GLN A 236 21.91 1.47 14.16
CA GLN A 236 20.85 1.15 15.12
C GLN A 236 20.67 -0.36 15.33
N GLN A 237 20.66 -1.13 14.24
CA GLN A 237 20.50 -2.57 14.35
C GLN A 237 21.74 -3.26 14.95
N CYS A 238 22.94 -2.78 14.63
CA CYS A 238 24.16 -3.25 15.27
C CYS A 238 24.15 -2.96 16.78
N GLU A 239 23.81 -1.74 17.20
CA GLU A 239 23.69 -1.41 18.61
C GLU A 239 22.65 -2.26 19.35
N LYS A 240 21.49 -2.46 18.73
CA LYS A 240 20.42 -3.29 19.27
C LYS A 240 20.92 -4.73 19.46
N TYR A 241 21.55 -5.31 18.44
CA TYR A 241 22.14 -6.64 18.49
C TYR A 241 23.17 -6.79 19.61
N ILE A 242 24.10 -5.82 19.73
CA ILE A 242 25.15 -5.81 20.76
C ILE A 242 24.53 -5.80 22.15
N ARG A 243 23.50 -4.98 22.39
CA ARG A 243 22.81 -4.90 23.68
C ARG A 243 22.04 -6.17 24.01
N GLU A 244 21.26 -6.69 23.06
CA GLU A 244 20.45 -7.91 23.23
C GLU A 244 21.29 -9.14 23.51
N HIS A 245 22.50 -9.22 22.95
CA HIS A 245 23.41 -10.36 23.13
C HIS A 245 24.47 -10.13 24.23
N GLY A 246 24.41 -9.02 24.95
CA GLY A 246 25.34 -8.71 26.06
C GLY A 246 26.78 -8.49 25.64
N LEU A 247 27.03 -8.14 24.37
CA LEU A 247 28.37 -7.99 23.78
C LEU A 247 29.03 -6.63 24.05
N VAL A 248 28.41 -5.73 24.82
CA VAL A 248 28.88 -4.36 25.07
C VAL A 248 30.34 -4.34 25.53
N LYS A 249 30.68 -5.15 26.58
CA LYS A 249 32.03 -5.19 27.14
C LYS A 249 33.08 -5.72 26.15
N GLU A 250 32.67 -6.64 25.27
CA GLU A 250 33.58 -7.21 24.28
C GLU A 250 33.88 -6.18 23.17
N VAL A 251 32.88 -5.41 22.77
CA VAL A 251 33.03 -4.36 21.78
C VAL A 251 33.86 -3.21 22.33
N GLU A 252 33.58 -2.73 23.55
CA GLU A 252 34.36 -1.68 24.23
C GLU A 252 35.84 -2.06 24.41
N ALA A 253 36.13 -3.34 24.59
CA ALA A 253 37.52 -3.81 24.72
C ALA A 253 38.29 -3.86 23.38
N LYS A 254 37.58 -3.78 22.23
CA LYS A 254 38.16 -3.79 20.87
C LYS A 254 38.29 -2.40 20.25
N ILE A 255 37.68 -1.38 20.82
CA ILE A 255 37.78 0.03 20.43
C ILE A 255 38.87 0.70 21.24
#